data_570913484f574f9346261c256672c1d3
#
_entry.id   570913484f574f9346261c256672c1d3
#
_cell.length_a   1.000
_cell.length_b   1.000
_cell.length_c   1.000
_cell.angle_alpha   90.00
_cell.angle_beta   90.00
_cell.angle_gamma   90.00
#
_symmetry.space_group_name_H-M   'P 1'
#
loop_
_entity.id
_entity.type
_entity.pdbx_description
1 polymer ?
#
loop_
_entity_poly.entity_id
_entity_poly.type
_entity_poly.pdbx_seq_one_letter_code
_entity_poly.pdbx_strand_id
1 'polypeptide(L)'
;IYCSHSINFIEAMAKEGIPITAHVGLVPNLSTWTNFRAVGKTAEEALKVYQNVKDLESAGAACVEVEVVPVELADYITKNTKMITMGMGCGDVCDTQYLFCNDILGTNKGHYPRHAKKYVDILSKEDELQKIRIDGFKMFVDDVKNGQYPEDKHLIKMEEKELDNFLNKIK
;
A
#
# COMPACT_ATOMS: atom_id res chain seq x y z
N ILE A 1 12.25 12.64 1.23
CA ILE A 1 12.31 11.52 0.27
C ILE A 1 12.65 10.24 1.02
N TYR A 2 11.97 9.14 0.72
CA TYR A 2 12.34 7.80 1.19
C TYR A 2 13.42 7.21 0.28
N CYS A 3 14.54 6.78 0.85
CA CYS A 3 15.67 6.24 0.10
C CYS A 3 16.38 5.12 0.87
N SER A 4 16.28 3.90 0.34
CA SER A 4 16.97 2.70 0.87
C SER A 4 18.18 2.29 0.01
N HIS A 5 18.72 3.20 -0.80
CA HIS A 5 19.85 2.98 -1.70
C HIS A 5 21.19 3.23 -1.03
N SER A 6 22.23 3.40 -1.83
CA SER A 6 23.58 3.56 -1.32
C SER A 6 23.75 4.85 -0.48
N ILE A 7 24.64 4.79 0.49
CA ILE A 7 25.02 5.93 1.34
C ILE A 7 25.47 7.13 0.50
N ASN A 8 26.14 6.92 -0.64
CA ASN A 8 26.57 8.00 -1.53
C ASN A 8 25.40 8.80 -2.10
N PHE A 9 24.26 8.15 -2.43
CA PHE A 9 23.05 8.84 -2.87
C PHE A 9 22.44 9.65 -1.75
N ILE A 10 22.39 9.09 -0.54
CA ILE A 10 21.87 9.78 0.65
C ILE A 10 22.70 11.01 0.94
N GLU A 11 24.04 10.88 0.95
CA GLU A 11 24.94 12.00 1.18
C GLU A 11 24.81 13.10 0.11
N ALA A 12 24.68 12.72 -1.17
CA ALA A 12 24.51 13.69 -2.24
C ALA A 12 23.20 14.47 -2.09
N MET A 13 22.10 13.79 -1.80
CA MET A 13 20.80 14.45 -1.58
C MET A 13 20.77 15.31 -0.32
N ALA A 14 21.40 14.85 0.77
CA ALA A 14 21.50 15.63 2.01
C ALA A 14 22.29 16.92 1.81
N LYS A 15 23.35 16.92 0.99
CA LYS A 15 24.11 18.13 0.62
C LYS A 15 23.28 19.15 -0.14
N GLU A 16 22.27 18.70 -0.88
CA GLU A 16 21.30 19.57 -1.57
C GLU A 16 20.13 20.02 -0.66
N GLY A 17 20.19 19.71 0.64
CA GLY A 17 19.14 20.08 1.60
C GLY A 17 17.87 19.26 1.49
N ILE A 18 17.91 18.09 0.83
CA ILE A 18 16.75 17.21 0.69
C ILE A 18 16.62 16.35 1.94
N PRO A 19 15.52 16.43 2.73
CA PRO A 19 15.33 15.58 3.88
C PRO A 19 15.07 14.13 3.44
N ILE A 20 15.82 13.19 4.02
CA ILE A 20 15.80 11.78 3.62
C ILE A 20 15.34 10.92 4.80
N THR A 21 14.42 10.00 4.53
CA THR A 21 14.12 8.86 5.38
C THR A 21 14.87 7.65 4.83
N ALA A 22 15.83 7.16 5.59
CA ALA A 22 16.60 5.97 5.30
C ALA A 22 15.93 4.71 5.88
N HIS A 23 16.54 3.52 5.73
CA HIS A 23 15.93 2.27 6.14
C HIS A 23 16.97 1.30 6.71
N VAL A 24 16.67 0.68 7.85
CA VAL A 24 17.48 -0.37 8.47
C VAL A 24 16.63 -1.53 8.97
N GLY A 25 17.22 -2.67 9.22
CA GLY A 25 16.54 -3.89 9.64
C GLY A 25 16.15 -4.77 8.46
N LEU A 26 14.87 -5.10 8.31
CA LEU A 26 14.37 -5.85 7.18
C LEU A 26 14.16 -4.91 5.98
N VAL A 27 15.21 -4.69 5.21
CA VAL A 27 15.17 -3.84 4.02
C VAL A 27 14.68 -4.67 2.82
N PRO A 28 13.51 -4.36 2.21
CA PRO A 28 12.87 -5.23 1.21
C PRO A 28 13.73 -5.59 0.01
N ASN A 29 14.49 -4.64 -0.54
CA ASN A 29 15.38 -4.88 -1.68
C ASN A 29 16.62 -5.75 -1.33
N LEU A 30 16.90 -5.95 -0.04
CA LEU A 30 17.92 -6.84 0.48
C LEU A 30 17.35 -8.12 1.12
N SER A 31 16.04 -8.24 1.18
CA SER A 31 15.33 -9.30 1.92
C SER A 31 15.50 -10.71 1.33
N THR A 32 15.86 -10.82 0.06
CA THR A 32 16.24 -12.11 -0.55
C THR A 32 17.38 -12.82 0.20
N TRP A 33 18.22 -12.06 0.90
CA TRP A 33 19.34 -12.59 1.69
C TRP A 33 18.92 -12.97 3.11
N THR A 34 17.78 -12.45 3.59
CA THR A 34 17.28 -12.66 4.95
C THR A 34 16.03 -13.56 4.99
N ASN A 35 15.51 -14.02 3.85
CA ASN A 35 14.24 -14.76 3.74
C ASN A 35 13.07 -14.07 4.46
N PHE A 36 13.00 -12.73 4.40
CA PHE A 36 11.96 -11.92 5.06
C PHE A 36 11.82 -12.18 6.56
N ARG A 37 12.89 -12.53 7.24
CA ARG A 37 12.91 -12.71 8.68
C ARG A 37 13.32 -11.46 9.44
N ALA A 38 12.98 -11.40 10.72
CA ALA A 38 13.48 -10.37 11.62
C ALA A 38 15.03 -10.36 11.66
N VAL A 39 15.62 -9.18 11.64
CA VAL A 39 17.06 -8.92 11.61
C VAL A 39 17.52 -8.37 12.95
N GLY A 40 18.77 -8.62 13.33
CA GLY A 40 19.34 -8.09 14.58
C GLY A 40 19.09 -8.96 15.81
N LYS A 41 18.73 -10.23 15.66
CA LYS A 41 18.50 -11.17 16.78
C LYS A 41 19.78 -11.68 17.44
N THR A 42 20.91 -11.59 16.78
CA THR A 42 22.21 -11.91 17.36
C THR A 42 23.01 -10.64 17.57
N ALA A 43 23.98 -10.69 18.49
CA ALA A 43 24.85 -9.54 18.77
C ALA A 43 25.57 -9.05 17.50
N GLU A 44 26.01 -9.98 16.63
CA GLU A 44 26.65 -9.65 15.38
C GLU A 44 25.70 -8.94 14.41
N GLU A 45 24.47 -9.45 14.23
CA GLU A 45 23.48 -8.79 13.38
C GLU A 45 23.05 -7.43 13.94
N ALA A 46 22.83 -7.34 15.26
CA ALA A 46 22.48 -6.09 15.93
C ALA A 46 23.56 -5.02 15.74
N LEU A 47 24.83 -5.41 15.86
CA LEU A 47 25.95 -4.50 15.61
C LEU A 47 25.96 -3.98 14.16
N LYS A 48 25.69 -4.86 13.17
CA LYS A 48 25.61 -4.45 11.76
C LYS A 48 24.45 -3.47 11.52
N VAL A 49 23.26 -3.73 12.09
CA VAL A 49 22.12 -2.82 11.99
C VAL A 49 22.47 -1.47 12.63
N TYR A 50 23.05 -1.46 13.81
CA TYR A 50 23.45 -0.23 14.50
C TYR A 50 24.52 0.55 13.73
N GLN A 51 25.53 -0.14 13.15
CA GLN A 51 26.53 0.50 12.32
C GLN A 51 25.91 1.17 11.09
N ASN A 52 24.97 0.49 10.42
CA ASN A 52 24.23 1.07 9.30
C ASN A 52 23.49 2.36 9.72
N VAL A 53 22.86 2.37 10.91
CA VAL A 53 22.23 3.59 11.44
C VAL A 53 23.25 4.73 11.56
N LYS A 54 24.44 4.46 12.10
CA LYS A 54 25.50 5.47 12.24
C LYS A 54 26.05 5.97 10.91
N ASP A 55 26.17 5.07 9.94
CA ASP A 55 26.61 5.42 8.57
C ASP A 55 25.58 6.32 7.88
N LEU A 56 24.27 5.99 8.02
CA LEU A 56 23.17 6.79 7.48
C LEU A 56 23.05 8.17 8.15
N GLU A 57 23.21 8.22 9.48
CA GLU A 57 23.27 9.48 10.25
C GLU A 57 24.43 10.34 9.77
N SER A 58 25.61 9.76 9.57
CA SER A 58 26.80 10.45 9.10
C SER A 58 26.65 10.95 7.65
N ALA A 59 25.89 10.25 6.82
CA ALA A 59 25.55 10.67 5.47
C ALA A 59 24.50 11.78 5.41
N GLY A 60 23.91 12.18 6.54
CA GLY A 60 22.96 13.29 6.65
C GLY A 60 21.49 12.89 6.48
N ALA A 61 21.14 11.62 6.67
CA ALA A 61 19.73 11.23 6.74
C ALA A 61 19.02 11.93 7.92
N ALA A 62 17.81 12.42 7.69
CA ALA A 62 17.00 13.10 8.70
C ALA A 62 16.16 12.13 9.53
N CYS A 63 15.73 11.03 8.93
CA CYS A 63 14.90 9.99 9.54
C CYS A 63 15.43 8.60 9.16
N VAL A 64 15.09 7.60 9.96
CA VAL A 64 15.37 6.21 9.66
C VAL A 64 14.17 5.33 10.01
N GLU A 65 13.70 4.54 9.04
CA GLU A 65 12.77 3.46 9.29
C GLU A 65 13.52 2.28 9.90
N VAL A 66 13.00 1.78 11.02
CA VAL A 66 13.54 0.65 11.77
C VAL A 66 12.54 -0.49 11.66
N GLU A 67 12.79 -1.40 10.70
CA GLU A 67 11.83 -2.44 10.34
C GLU A 67 12.22 -3.81 10.91
N VAL A 68 11.29 -4.42 11.66
CA VAL A 68 11.32 -5.82 12.10
C VAL A 68 12.66 -6.20 12.75
N VAL A 69 13.09 -5.39 13.71
CA VAL A 69 14.24 -5.68 14.60
C VAL A 69 13.73 -5.95 16.02
N PRO A 70 14.53 -6.58 16.91
CA PRO A 70 14.19 -6.70 18.33
C PRO A 70 13.92 -5.33 18.98
N VAL A 71 12.96 -5.28 19.90
CA VAL A 71 12.56 -4.05 20.60
C VAL A 71 13.72 -3.43 21.36
N GLU A 72 14.59 -4.22 21.95
CA GLU A 72 15.76 -3.78 22.69
C GLU A 72 16.77 -3.07 21.79
N LEU A 73 16.94 -3.56 20.54
CA LEU A 73 17.81 -2.92 19.55
C LEU A 73 17.19 -1.61 19.07
N ALA A 74 15.89 -1.59 18.79
CA ALA A 74 15.18 -0.37 18.38
C ALA A 74 15.26 0.72 19.47
N ASP A 75 15.04 0.36 20.75
CA ASP A 75 15.17 1.26 21.88
C ASP A 75 16.59 1.86 21.98
N TYR A 76 17.60 0.99 21.83
CA TYR A 76 19.00 1.44 21.85
C TYR A 76 19.31 2.39 20.67
N ILE A 77 18.83 2.07 19.46
CA ILE A 77 18.98 2.92 18.27
C ILE A 77 18.35 4.29 18.53
N THR A 78 17.09 4.32 18.95
CA THR A 78 16.35 5.57 19.19
C THR A 78 17.05 6.48 20.19
N LYS A 79 17.58 5.93 21.28
CA LYS A 79 18.31 6.68 22.30
C LYS A 79 19.71 7.17 21.86
N ASN A 80 20.26 6.58 20.80
CA ASN A 80 21.66 6.81 20.40
C ASN A 80 21.82 7.33 18.96
N THR A 81 20.74 7.83 18.33
CA THR A 81 20.79 8.54 17.05
C THR A 81 20.18 9.94 17.19
N LYS A 82 20.53 10.83 16.26
CA LYS A 82 19.91 12.16 16.12
C LYS A 82 18.81 12.18 15.06
N MET A 83 18.70 11.10 14.29
CA MET A 83 17.63 10.94 13.30
C MET A 83 16.30 10.68 14.00
N ILE A 84 15.20 11.09 13.38
CA ILE A 84 13.86 10.65 13.79
C ILE A 84 13.72 9.18 13.45
N THR A 85 13.38 8.34 14.43
CA THR A 85 13.17 6.91 14.23
C THR A 85 11.70 6.59 13.96
N MET A 86 11.45 5.79 12.92
CA MET A 86 10.12 5.33 12.52
C MET A 86 10.05 3.81 12.67
N GLY A 87 9.32 3.32 13.66
CA GLY A 87 9.25 1.89 13.98
C GLY A 87 8.20 1.16 13.17
N MET A 88 8.57 0.01 12.58
CA MET A 88 7.65 -0.96 12.02
C MET A 88 8.00 -2.37 12.49
N GLY A 89 7.15 -2.94 13.36
CA GLY A 89 7.37 -4.30 13.89
C GLY A 89 8.55 -4.42 14.87
N CYS A 90 8.91 -3.35 15.56
CA CYS A 90 10.00 -3.28 16.55
C CYS A 90 9.55 -2.71 17.91
N GLY A 91 8.26 -2.79 18.24
CA GLY A 91 7.68 -2.23 19.47
C GLY A 91 7.30 -0.76 19.33
N ASP A 92 7.08 -0.09 20.46
CA ASP A 92 6.62 1.30 20.57
C ASP A 92 7.72 2.27 21.02
N VAL A 93 8.98 1.86 20.91
CA VAL A 93 10.15 2.58 21.46
C VAL A 93 10.76 3.59 20.50
N CYS A 94 10.31 3.64 19.24
CA CYS A 94 10.72 4.63 18.25
C CYS A 94 9.91 5.92 18.39
N ASP A 95 10.43 7.04 17.84
CA ASP A 95 9.77 8.35 17.90
C ASP A 95 8.41 8.34 17.22
N THR A 96 8.24 7.54 16.17
CA THR A 96 6.97 7.36 15.43
C THR A 96 6.73 5.91 15.08
N GLN A 97 5.48 5.60 14.66
CA GLN A 97 5.10 4.27 14.18
C GLN A 97 4.69 4.34 12.71
N TYR A 98 5.01 3.29 11.97
CA TYR A 98 4.68 3.13 10.56
C TYR A 98 3.97 1.80 10.29
N LEU A 99 2.88 1.84 9.53
CA LEU A 99 2.20 0.67 8.97
C LEU A 99 1.67 1.02 7.58
N PHE A 100 1.58 0.01 6.72
CA PHE A 100 0.97 0.18 5.41
C PHE A 100 -0.54 0.44 5.53
N CYS A 101 -1.06 1.36 4.73
CA CYS A 101 -2.49 1.69 4.72
C CYS A 101 -3.36 0.46 4.42
N ASN A 102 -2.91 -0.46 3.58
CA ASN A 102 -3.64 -1.69 3.27
C ASN A 102 -3.81 -2.61 4.50
N ASP A 103 -2.82 -2.64 5.39
CA ASP A 103 -2.91 -3.39 6.64
C ASP A 103 -3.87 -2.71 7.61
N ILE A 104 -3.78 -1.37 7.74
CA ILE A 104 -4.65 -0.57 8.60
C ILE A 104 -6.11 -0.68 8.17
N LEU A 105 -6.35 -0.52 6.85
CA LEU A 105 -7.70 -0.47 6.27
C LEU A 105 -8.29 -1.85 5.96
N GLY A 106 -7.50 -2.91 6.07
CA GLY A 106 -7.98 -4.27 5.82
C GLY A 106 -8.30 -4.54 4.35
N THR A 107 -7.57 -3.92 3.41
CA THR A 107 -7.72 -4.15 1.96
C THR A 107 -6.77 -5.21 1.42
N ASN A 108 -5.86 -5.73 2.25
CA ASN A 108 -4.90 -6.75 1.85
C ASN A 108 -5.60 -8.11 1.66
N LYS A 109 -5.45 -8.70 0.45
CA LYS A 109 -6.01 -10.02 0.11
C LYS A 109 -5.13 -11.19 0.52
N GLY A 110 -3.91 -10.92 0.95
CA GLY A 110 -2.91 -11.92 1.25
C GLY A 110 -2.66 -12.13 2.74
N HIS A 111 -1.45 -12.57 3.01
CA HIS A 111 -0.95 -12.75 4.37
C HIS A 111 -0.76 -11.40 5.07
N TYR A 112 -1.26 -11.28 6.29
CA TYR A 112 -0.96 -10.15 7.17
C TYR A 112 0.34 -10.42 7.92
N PRO A 113 1.33 -9.52 7.82
CA PRO A 113 2.54 -9.64 8.64
C PRO A 113 2.22 -9.63 10.14
N ARG A 114 3.03 -10.30 10.93
CA ARG A 114 2.83 -10.38 12.40
C ARG A 114 2.72 -9.01 13.08
N HIS A 115 3.40 -8.00 12.56
CA HIS A 115 3.39 -6.64 13.10
C HIS A 115 2.22 -5.79 12.60
N ALA A 116 1.50 -6.26 11.58
CA ALA A 116 0.35 -5.56 11.05
C ALA A 116 -0.86 -5.65 11.98
N LYS A 117 -1.65 -4.60 12.02
CA LYS A 117 -2.92 -4.56 12.74
C LYS A 117 -4.00 -3.98 11.84
N LYS A 118 -5.05 -4.77 11.64
CA LYS A 118 -6.24 -4.35 10.91
C LYS A 118 -7.18 -3.59 11.86
N TYR A 119 -7.57 -2.38 11.50
CA TYR A 119 -8.51 -1.54 12.27
C TYR A 119 -9.90 -1.52 11.67
N VAL A 120 -10.02 -1.70 10.35
CA VAL A 120 -11.29 -1.79 9.63
C VAL A 120 -11.20 -2.89 8.58
N ASP A 121 -12.34 -3.38 8.08
CA ASP A 121 -12.42 -4.44 7.08
C ASP A 121 -13.08 -3.91 5.79
N ILE A 122 -12.33 -3.12 5.05
CA ILE A 122 -12.81 -2.54 3.79
C ILE A 122 -12.95 -3.63 2.72
N LEU A 123 -12.05 -4.62 2.70
CA LEU A 123 -12.08 -5.68 1.69
C LEU A 123 -13.42 -6.43 1.63
N SER A 124 -14.00 -6.76 2.81
CA SER A 124 -15.30 -7.43 2.85
C SER A 124 -16.41 -6.57 2.24
N LYS A 125 -16.34 -5.26 2.40
CA LYS A 125 -17.30 -4.32 1.82
C LYS A 125 -17.13 -4.12 0.32
N GLU A 126 -15.89 -4.11 -0.15
CA GLU A 126 -15.58 -4.09 -1.59
C GLU A 126 -16.05 -5.35 -2.28
N ASP A 127 -15.87 -6.53 -1.66
CA ASP A 127 -16.34 -7.80 -2.18
C ASP A 127 -17.88 -7.89 -2.19
N GLU A 128 -18.56 -7.36 -1.16
CA GLU A 128 -20.02 -7.23 -1.11
C GLU A 128 -20.54 -6.33 -2.24
N LEU A 129 -19.91 -5.16 -2.41
CA LEU A 129 -20.25 -4.21 -3.46
C LEU A 129 -20.02 -4.81 -4.86
N GLN A 130 -18.95 -5.58 -5.03
CA GLN A 130 -18.67 -6.26 -6.28
C GLN A 130 -19.73 -7.31 -6.64
N LYS A 131 -20.24 -8.06 -5.65
CA LYS A 131 -21.37 -8.98 -5.86
C LYS A 131 -22.61 -8.24 -6.35
N ILE A 132 -22.96 -7.12 -5.69
CA ILE A 132 -24.10 -6.29 -6.09
C ILE A 132 -23.97 -5.82 -7.55
N ARG A 133 -22.78 -5.37 -7.96
CA ARG A 133 -22.51 -4.97 -9.34
C ARG A 133 -22.72 -6.12 -10.32
N ILE A 134 -22.18 -7.30 -10.00
CA ILE A 134 -22.31 -8.50 -10.84
C ILE A 134 -23.79 -8.89 -10.95
N ASP A 135 -24.54 -8.89 -9.86
CA ASP A 135 -25.94 -9.25 -9.85
C ASP A 135 -26.80 -8.24 -10.65
N GLY A 136 -26.48 -6.94 -10.58
CA GLY A 136 -27.13 -5.92 -11.41
C GLY A 136 -26.92 -6.17 -12.92
N PHE A 137 -25.71 -6.53 -13.34
CA PHE A 137 -25.47 -6.89 -14.75
C PHE A 137 -26.18 -8.18 -15.16
N LYS A 138 -26.25 -9.19 -14.29
CA LYS A 138 -27.02 -10.41 -14.56
C LYS A 138 -28.50 -10.12 -14.76
N MET A 139 -29.10 -9.33 -13.87
CA MET A 139 -30.50 -8.92 -13.99
C MET A 139 -30.77 -8.24 -15.33
N PHE A 140 -29.92 -7.29 -15.72
CA PHE A 140 -30.04 -6.63 -17.04
C PHE A 140 -29.98 -7.63 -18.19
N VAL A 141 -29.03 -8.57 -18.18
CA VAL A 141 -28.90 -9.59 -19.22
C VAL A 141 -30.13 -10.51 -19.28
N ASP A 142 -30.68 -10.87 -18.13
CA ASP A 142 -31.86 -11.72 -18.03
C ASP A 142 -33.10 -10.97 -18.53
N ASP A 143 -33.28 -9.70 -18.18
CA ASP A 143 -34.37 -8.85 -18.69
C ASP A 143 -34.34 -8.76 -20.23
N VAL A 144 -33.16 -8.54 -20.81
CA VAL A 144 -32.99 -8.50 -22.27
C VAL A 144 -33.34 -9.85 -22.91
N LYS A 145 -32.87 -10.97 -22.36
CA LYS A 145 -33.15 -12.30 -22.88
C LYS A 145 -34.61 -12.68 -22.78
N ASN A 146 -35.29 -12.25 -21.73
CA ASN A 146 -36.68 -12.54 -21.46
C ASN A 146 -37.64 -11.51 -22.08
N GLY A 147 -37.15 -10.52 -22.81
CA GLY A 147 -37.94 -9.46 -23.43
C GLY A 147 -38.58 -8.48 -22.42
N GLN A 148 -38.05 -8.41 -21.22
CA GLN A 148 -38.49 -7.48 -20.16
C GLN A 148 -37.82 -6.11 -20.27
N TYR A 149 -36.72 -6.03 -20.99
CA TYR A 149 -36.05 -4.79 -21.35
C TYR A 149 -35.79 -4.78 -22.88
N PRO A 150 -36.05 -3.67 -23.62
CA PRO A 150 -36.63 -2.41 -23.10
C PRO A 150 -38.18 -2.49 -22.92
N GLU A 151 -38.68 -1.80 -21.89
CA GLU A 151 -40.11 -1.55 -21.74
C GLU A 151 -40.59 -0.44 -22.68
N ASP A 152 -41.90 -0.29 -22.91
CA ASP A 152 -42.47 0.76 -23.75
C ASP A 152 -42.01 2.18 -23.42
N LYS A 153 -41.82 2.46 -22.14
CA LYS A 153 -41.33 3.77 -21.65
C LYS A 153 -39.89 4.10 -22.09
N HIS A 154 -39.13 3.07 -22.52
CA HIS A 154 -37.74 3.23 -22.99
C HIS A 154 -37.66 3.38 -24.51
N LEU A 155 -38.80 3.24 -25.24
CA LEU A 155 -38.82 3.26 -26.69
C LEU A 155 -39.01 4.70 -27.20
N ILE A 156 -38.30 5.02 -28.24
CA ILE A 156 -38.55 6.21 -29.04
C ILE A 156 -39.30 5.74 -30.30
N LYS A 157 -40.53 6.26 -30.45
CA LYS A 157 -41.38 5.91 -31.56
C LYS A 157 -41.41 7.05 -32.59
N MET A 158 -41.43 6.70 -33.87
CA MET A 158 -41.63 7.66 -34.94
C MET A 158 -43.13 7.86 -35.13
N GLU A 159 -43.56 9.06 -35.49
CA GLU A 159 -44.94 9.31 -35.88
C GLU A 159 -45.28 8.51 -37.15
N GLU A 160 -46.49 7.95 -37.22
CA GLU A 160 -46.93 7.09 -38.34
C GLU A 160 -46.70 7.75 -39.69
N LYS A 161 -47.06 9.02 -39.83
CA LYS A 161 -46.85 9.80 -41.05
C LYS A 161 -45.38 9.88 -41.48
N GLU A 162 -44.49 10.05 -40.54
CA GLU A 162 -43.04 10.14 -40.82
C GLU A 162 -42.48 8.76 -41.14
N LEU A 163 -43.00 7.71 -40.54
CA LEU A 163 -42.65 6.32 -40.89
C LEU A 163 -43.07 6.01 -42.33
N ASP A 164 -44.31 6.37 -42.74
CA ASP A 164 -44.80 6.17 -44.11
C ASP A 164 -43.98 6.96 -45.12
N ASN A 165 -43.65 8.23 -44.80
CA ASN A 165 -42.79 9.05 -45.66
C ASN A 165 -41.41 8.43 -45.86
N PHE A 166 -40.84 7.87 -44.81
CA PHE A 166 -39.56 7.19 -44.87
C PHE A 166 -39.63 5.92 -45.73
N LEU A 167 -40.63 5.04 -45.47
CA LEU A 167 -40.80 3.79 -46.22
C LEU A 167 -41.06 4.01 -47.70
N ASN A 168 -41.76 5.12 -48.08
CA ASN A 168 -42.00 5.46 -49.50
C ASN A 168 -40.74 5.99 -50.19
N LYS A 169 -39.74 6.51 -49.49
CA LYS A 169 -38.49 6.96 -50.07
C LYS A 169 -37.44 5.86 -50.29
N ILE A 170 -37.61 4.69 -49.68
CA ILE A 170 -36.66 3.58 -49.80
C ILE A 170 -37.16 2.45 -50.69
N LYS A 171 -38.39 2.55 -51.19
CA LYS A 171 -38.96 1.71 -52.27
C LYS A 171 -38.55 2.26 -53.63
#